data_b53ac47a26958602a127acef242c37b5
#
_entry.id   b53ac47a26958602a127acef242c37b5
#
_cell.length_a   1.000
_cell.length_b   1.000
_cell.length_c   1.000
_cell.angle_alpha   90.00
_cell.angle_beta   90.00
_cell.angle_gamma   90.00
#
_symmetry.space_group_name_H-M   'P 1'
#
loop_
_entity.id
_entity.type
_entity.pdbx_description
1 polymer ?
#
loop_
_entity_poly.entity_id
_entity_poly.type
_entity_poly.pdbx_seq_one_letter_code
_entity_poly.pdbx_strand_id
1 'polypeptide(L)'
;IDLGIVDPRTMIKIDDTNIGIKEGKNAGLWTVGVARWSTYMNVLPENINNMNNVVIEERLEKSKEKLKQSKPDFIIETLDELPNIIETINIYNSENMNL
;
A
#
# COMPACT_ATOMS: atom_id res chain seq x y z
N ILE A 1 18.74 -13.30 7.63
CA ILE A 1 17.92 -13.89 6.56
C ILE A 1 18.81 -14.23 5.39
N ASP A 2 18.75 -15.45 5.00
CA ASP A 2 19.41 -15.83 3.77
C ASP A 2 18.57 -15.33 2.61
N LEU A 3 19.19 -14.53 1.81
CA LEU A 3 18.49 -13.91 0.72
C LEU A 3 18.68 -14.64 -0.59
N GLY A 4 19.40 -15.71 -0.63
CA GLY A 4 19.53 -16.49 -1.83
C GLY A 4 18.83 -15.86 -3.03
N ILE A 5 18.21 -16.67 -3.83
CA ILE A 5 17.42 -16.15 -4.95
C ILE A 5 15.99 -15.94 -4.46
N VAL A 6 15.52 -14.69 -4.50
CA VAL A 6 14.15 -14.34 -4.12
C VAL A 6 13.40 -13.89 -5.37
N ASP A 7 12.28 -14.54 -5.63
CA ASP A 7 11.43 -14.17 -6.75
C ASP A 7 10.68 -12.88 -6.40
N PRO A 8 10.85 -11.79 -7.17
CA PRO A 8 10.14 -10.53 -6.92
C PRO A 8 8.62 -10.69 -6.88
N ARG A 9 8.07 -11.71 -7.54
CA ARG A 9 6.63 -11.95 -7.53
C ARG A 9 6.09 -12.34 -6.16
N THR A 10 6.97 -12.72 -5.22
CA THR A 10 6.58 -13.05 -3.85
C THR A 10 6.90 -11.93 -2.87
N MET A 11 7.45 -10.83 -3.36
CA MET A 11 7.82 -9.70 -2.50
C MET A 11 6.82 -8.56 -2.67
N ILE A 12 6.54 -7.90 -1.56
CA ILE A 12 5.56 -6.82 -1.51
C ILE A 12 6.23 -5.59 -0.91
N LYS A 13 6.11 -4.47 -1.59
CA LYS A 13 6.51 -3.17 -1.06
C LYS A 13 5.27 -2.48 -0.52
N ILE A 14 5.26 -2.20 0.75
CA ILE A 14 4.16 -1.51 1.43
C ILE A 14 4.66 -0.12 1.80
N ASP A 15 3.97 0.91 1.36
CA ASP A 15 4.41 2.27 1.62
C ASP A 15 3.21 3.21 1.63
N ASP A 16 3.37 4.34 2.30
CA ASP A 16 2.35 5.38 2.38
C ASP A 16 2.70 6.60 1.51
N THR A 17 3.72 6.48 0.67
CA THR A 17 4.16 7.57 -0.22
C THR A 17 4.32 7.08 -1.65
N ASN A 18 4.16 8.02 -2.60
CA ASN A 18 4.36 7.71 -4.02
C ASN A 18 5.81 7.36 -4.33
N ILE A 19 6.76 7.95 -3.62
CA ILE A 19 8.17 7.65 -3.81
C ILE A 19 8.44 6.19 -3.48
N GLY A 20 7.95 5.71 -2.33
CA GLY A 20 8.11 4.33 -1.94
C GLY A 20 7.43 3.36 -2.90
N ILE A 21 6.24 3.70 -3.38
CA ILE A 21 5.53 2.87 -4.35
C ILE A 21 6.33 2.77 -5.66
N LYS A 22 6.85 3.90 -6.15
CA LYS A 22 7.65 3.91 -7.37
C LYS A 22 8.92 3.08 -7.23
N GLU A 23 9.57 3.13 -6.06
CA GLU A 23 10.73 2.29 -5.78
C GLU A 23 10.38 0.82 -5.88
N GLY A 24 9.24 0.42 -5.31
CA GLY A 24 8.78 -0.97 -5.40
C GLY A 24 8.50 -1.40 -6.83
N LYS A 25 7.83 -0.53 -7.60
CA LYS A 25 7.54 -0.83 -9.01
C LYS A 25 8.81 -0.96 -9.81
N ASN A 26 9.79 -0.08 -9.60
CA ASN A 26 11.05 -0.14 -10.31
C ASN A 26 11.84 -1.42 -9.99
N ALA A 27 11.64 -1.97 -8.81
CA ALA A 27 12.26 -3.22 -8.39
C ALA A 27 11.48 -4.46 -8.86
N GLY A 28 10.34 -4.27 -9.52
CA GLY A 28 9.51 -5.39 -9.98
C GLY A 28 8.67 -6.04 -8.88
N LEU A 29 8.44 -5.35 -7.78
CA LEU A 29 7.69 -5.88 -6.65
C LEU A 29 6.20 -5.57 -6.77
N TRP A 30 5.39 -6.35 -6.08
CA TRP A 30 4.02 -5.97 -5.81
C TRP A 30 4.02 -4.73 -4.92
N THR A 31 3.11 -3.79 -5.16
CA THR A 31 3.07 -2.54 -4.41
C THR A 31 1.71 -2.34 -3.77
N VAL A 32 1.73 -1.94 -2.49
CA VAL A 32 0.53 -1.67 -1.71
C VAL A 32 0.67 -0.29 -1.08
N GLY A 33 -0.23 0.61 -1.43
CA GLY A 33 -0.30 1.92 -0.81
C GLY A 33 -1.21 1.88 0.41
N VAL A 34 -0.75 2.44 1.52
CA VAL A 34 -1.53 2.54 2.76
C VAL A 34 -1.95 3.99 2.94
N ALA A 35 -3.26 4.23 2.90
CA ALA A 35 -3.80 5.58 2.84
C ALA A 35 -4.05 6.23 4.19
N ARG A 36 -4.52 5.46 5.19
CA ARG A 36 -4.86 6.03 6.50
C ARG A 36 -3.60 6.42 7.24
N TRP A 37 -3.60 7.65 7.73
CA TRP A 37 -2.48 8.29 8.43
C TRP A 37 -1.22 8.47 7.57
N SER A 38 -1.36 8.31 6.26
CA SER A 38 -0.32 8.68 5.30
C SER A 38 0.00 10.18 5.42
N THR A 39 1.21 10.55 5.04
CA THR A 39 1.62 11.94 4.95
C THR A 39 0.62 12.78 4.14
N TYR A 40 -0.02 12.16 3.15
CA TYR A 40 -0.99 12.84 2.28
C TYR A 40 -2.29 13.21 2.98
N MET A 41 -2.59 12.63 4.13
CA MET A 41 -3.71 13.07 4.94
C MET A 41 -3.43 14.40 5.64
N ASN A 42 -2.15 14.70 5.82
CA ASN A 42 -1.71 15.94 6.44
C ASN A 42 -2.33 16.13 7.84
N VAL A 43 -2.27 15.10 8.66
CA VAL A 43 -2.79 15.12 10.02
C VAL A 43 -1.64 14.88 10.98
N LEU A 44 -1.44 15.81 11.91
CA LEU A 44 -0.46 15.63 12.96
C LEU A 44 -0.97 14.62 13.99
N PRO A 45 -0.11 13.72 14.51
CA PRO A 45 -0.55 12.72 15.50
C PRO A 45 -1.28 13.31 16.70
N GLU A 46 -0.84 14.46 17.19
CA GLU A 46 -1.45 15.11 18.34
C GLU A 46 -2.86 15.63 18.06
N ASN A 47 -3.25 15.76 16.80
CA ASN A 47 -4.56 16.28 16.44
C ASN A 47 -5.58 15.19 16.11
N ILE A 48 -5.17 13.92 16.06
CA ILE A 48 -6.04 12.83 15.62
C ILE A 48 -7.31 12.76 16.47
N ASN A 49 -7.16 12.84 17.81
CA ASN A 49 -8.29 12.69 18.72
C ASN A 49 -9.22 13.91 18.73
N ASN A 50 -8.79 15.01 18.16
CA ASN A 50 -9.55 16.26 18.14
C ASN A 50 -10.24 16.51 16.80
N MET A 51 -10.06 15.64 15.84
CA MET A 51 -10.62 15.83 14.51
C MET A 51 -11.98 15.18 14.38
N ASN A 52 -12.85 15.85 13.64
CA ASN A 52 -14.14 15.31 13.27
C ASN A 52 -13.96 14.15 12.29
N ASN A 53 -14.76 13.10 12.47
CA ASN A 53 -14.67 11.92 11.61
C ASN A 53 -14.92 12.25 10.14
N VAL A 54 -15.78 13.21 9.86
CA VAL A 54 -16.05 13.63 8.47
C VAL A 54 -14.79 14.20 7.84
N VAL A 55 -14.04 15.02 8.58
CA VAL A 55 -12.79 15.60 8.09
C VAL A 55 -11.74 14.52 7.88
N ILE A 56 -11.66 13.57 8.80
CA ILE A 56 -10.72 12.44 8.68
C ILE A 56 -11.02 11.64 7.40
N GLU A 57 -12.29 11.34 7.15
CA GLU A 57 -12.68 10.58 5.97
C GLU A 57 -12.40 11.35 4.67
N GLU A 58 -12.63 12.67 4.67
CA GLU A 58 -12.29 13.50 3.51
C GLU A 58 -10.79 13.46 3.21
N ARG A 59 -9.97 13.56 4.26
CA ARG A 59 -8.52 13.50 4.10
C ARG A 59 -8.05 12.12 3.68
N LEU A 60 -8.71 11.08 4.16
CA LEU A 60 -8.41 9.71 3.74
C LEU A 60 -8.67 9.55 2.24
N GLU A 61 -9.78 10.06 1.74
CA GLU A 61 -10.09 9.99 0.31
C GLU A 61 -9.06 10.75 -0.53
N LYS A 62 -8.62 11.91 -0.05
CA LYS A 62 -7.55 12.66 -0.72
C LYS A 62 -6.24 11.89 -0.75
N SER A 63 -5.92 11.21 0.35
CA SER A 63 -4.73 10.36 0.42
C SER A 63 -4.79 9.24 -0.61
N LYS A 64 -5.95 8.58 -0.73
CA LYS A 64 -6.15 7.54 -1.74
C LYS A 64 -5.94 8.08 -3.15
N GLU A 65 -6.53 9.24 -3.44
CA GLU A 65 -6.37 9.86 -4.75
C GLU A 65 -4.91 10.19 -5.05
N LYS A 66 -4.19 10.68 -4.05
CA LYS A 66 -2.77 11.00 -4.21
C LYS A 66 -1.94 9.76 -4.48
N LEU A 67 -2.21 8.68 -3.75
CA LEU A 67 -1.49 7.41 -3.94
C LEU A 67 -1.76 6.79 -5.30
N LYS A 68 -2.94 7.00 -5.87
CA LYS A 68 -3.26 6.50 -7.21
C LYS A 68 -2.31 7.02 -8.27
N GLN A 69 -1.68 8.17 -8.05
CA GLN A 69 -0.77 8.78 -9.02
C GLN A 69 0.46 7.90 -9.29
N SER A 70 0.90 7.12 -8.32
CA SER A 70 2.03 6.19 -8.50
C SER A 70 1.60 4.81 -9.01
N LYS A 71 0.29 4.61 -9.18
CA LYS A 71 -0.29 3.37 -9.72
C LYS A 71 0.14 2.12 -8.95
N PRO A 72 -0.09 2.09 -7.62
CA PRO A 72 0.18 0.87 -6.86
C PRO A 72 -0.75 -0.25 -7.32
N ASP A 73 -0.34 -1.48 -7.08
CA ASP A 73 -1.19 -2.63 -7.39
C ASP A 73 -2.44 -2.65 -6.52
N PHE A 74 -2.31 -2.23 -5.27
CA PHE A 74 -3.42 -2.15 -4.33
C PHE A 74 -3.31 -0.89 -3.49
N ILE A 75 -4.46 -0.36 -3.08
CA ILE A 75 -4.54 0.70 -2.07
C ILE A 75 -5.43 0.20 -0.96
N ILE A 76 -4.90 0.20 0.27
CA ILE A 76 -5.65 -0.20 1.45
C ILE A 76 -5.73 0.99 2.41
N GLU A 77 -6.72 0.97 3.30
CA GLU A 77 -6.83 2.02 4.30
C GLU A 77 -5.88 1.77 5.46
N THR A 78 -5.85 0.54 5.97
CA THR A 78 -4.99 0.16 7.10
C THR A 78 -4.34 -1.18 6.83
N LEU A 79 -3.29 -1.48 7.60
CA LEU A 79 -2.57 -2.74 7.49
C LEU A 79 -3.42 -3.96 7.83
N ASP A 80 -4.56 -3.78 8.48
CA ASP A 80 -5.48 -4.88 8.78
C ASP A 80 -6.00 -5.57 7.52
N GLU A 81 -5.98 -4.87 6.39
CA GLU A 81 -6.43 -5.42 5.11
C GLU A 81 -5.34 -6.23 4.40
N LEU A 82 -4.10 -6.19 4.91
CA LEU A 82 -2.97 -6.80 4.23
C LEU A 82 -3.10 -8.33 4.05
N PRO A 83 -3.60 -9.11 5.03
CA PRO A 83 -3.75 -10.55 4.84
C PRO A 83 -4.58 -10.90 3.60
N ASN A 84 -5.65 -10.17 3.32
CA ASN A 84 -6.48 -10.41 2.14
C ASN A 84 -5.73 -10.08 0.86
N ILE A 85 -4.89 -9.05 0.88
CA ILE A 85 -4.06 -8.67 -0.27
C ILE A 85 -3.04 -9.76 -0.54
N ILE A 86 -2.39 -10.27 0.50
CA ILE A 86 -1.41 -11.35 0.37
C ILE A 86 -2.05 -12.59 -0.24
N GLU A 87 -3.24 -12.94 0.21
CA GLU A 87 -3.96 -14.09 -0.34
C GLU A 87 -4.26 -13.88 -1.82
N THR A 88 -4.72 -12.70 -2.19
CA THR A 88 -4.99 -12.35 -3.58
C THR A 88 -3.74 -12.49 -4.45
N ILE A 89 -2.60 -11.99 -3.96
CA ILE A 89 -1.34 -12.09 -4.69
C ILE A 89 -0.91 -13.56 -4.84
N ASN A 90 -1.06 -14.35 -3.79
CA ASN A 90 -0.70 -15.76 -3.83
C ASN A 90 -1.55 -16.53 -4.85
N ILE A 91 -2.84 -16.23 -4.90
CA ILE A 91 -3.74 -16.85 -5.89
C ILE A 91 -3.32 -16.46 -7.30
N TYR A 92 -3.08 -15.17 -7.51
CA TYR A 92 -2.62 -14.67 -8.82
C TYR A 92 -1.33 -15.37 -9.24
N ASN A 93 -0.35 -15.42 -8.37
CA ASN A 93 0.95 -16.02 -8.67
C ASN A 93 0.80 -17.54 -8.97
N SER A 94 -0.05 -18.22 -8.21
CA SER A 94 -0.29 -19.63 -8.42
C SER A 94 -0.88 -19.89 -9.80
N GLU A 95 -1.87 -19.10 -10.22
CA GLU A 95 -2.50 -19.26 -11.53
C GLU A 95 -1.54 -18.95 -12.67
N ASN A 96 -0.65 -18.00 -12.48
CA ASN A 96 0.26 -17.54 -13.54
C ASN A 96 1.59 -18.30 -13.57
N MET A 97 1.90 -19.09 -12.55
CA MET A 97 3.12 -19.89 -12.52
C MET A 97 2.95 -21.27 -13.14
N ASN A 98 1.74 -21.66 -13.46
CA ASN A 98 1.45 -22.95 -14.05
C ASN A 98 1.52 -22.96 -15.59
N LEU A 99 2.16 -21.98 -16.11
CA LEU A 99 2.39 -21.90 -17.57
C LEU A 99 3.59 -22.75 -18.01
#